data_4e89d8440576d29c1bf09456e631029d
#
_entry.id   4e89d8440576d29c1bf09456e631029d
#
_cell.length_a   1.000
_cell.length_b   1.000
_cell.length_c   1.000
_cell.angle_alpha   90.00
_cell.angle_beta   90.00
_cell.angle_gamma   90.00
#
_symmetry.space_group_name_H-M   'P 1'
#
loop_
_entity.id
_entity.type
_entity.pdbx_description
1 polymer ?
#
loop_
_entity_poly.entity_id
_entity_poly.type
_entity_poly.pdbx_seq_one_letter_code
_entity_poly.pdbx_strand_id
1 'polypeptide(L)'
;MHLTIIGISDESTPIFSSEVKERLEADGVRFAGGERHRELVETQLPANASWTNITVPLAPFLQEMREYDGAWVVFASGDPLFFGIGNTLRREFPDATVEVFPTFNSLQLLAHKLLLPYGTASVVTLTGRPWQALDKALVDNQKLIAVLTDKVKTPSTIAQRMLTFGYANYTMFLGEKLGGSEERVRELSLEEALTADFIHPNCLYLQQNATRPIRQGIPDAEFQTLEGRPKMMTKMAVRLASLAAMDIRNRSVLWDVGACTGSISIEAKLMNPLLDVHSFEVREESTAIVAANARKFGAPLSYHGGDFGGA
;
A
#
# COMPACT_ATOMS: atom_id res chain seq x y z
N MET A 1 5.07 12.25 -30.50
CA MET A 1 4.53 10.96 -29.97
C MET A 1 3.07 11.13 -29.59
N HIS A 2 2.21 10.21 -29.99
CA HIS A 2 0.83 10.07 -29.50
C HIS A 2 0.72 8.88 -28.58
N LEU A 3 0.11 9.03 -27.40
CA LEU A 3 0.03 8.00 -26.38
C LEU A 3 -1.43 7.81 -25.96
N THR A 4 -2.02 6.69 -26.32
CA THR A 4 -3.35 6.28 -25.87
C THR A 4 -3.19 5.23 -24.77
N ILE A 5 -3.71 5.48 -23.57
CA ILE A 5 -3.62 4.57 -22.44
C ILE A 5 -5.01 4.03 -22.13
N ILE A 6 -5.19 2.74 -22.29
CA ILE A 6 -6.49 2.07 -22.16
C ILE A 6 -6.50 1.21 -20.90
N GLY A 7 -7.40 1.53 -19.98
CA GLY A 7 -7.68 0.71 -18.82
C GLY A 7 -8.54 -0.49 -19.20
N ILE A 8 -8.16 -1.69 -18.74
CA ILE A 8 -8.96 -2.90 -18.90
C ILE A 8 -9.13 -3.62 -17.56
N SER A 9 -10.25 -4.32 -17.41
CA SER A 9 -10.53 -5.23 -16.31
C SER A 9 -10.05 -6.65 -16.67
N ASP A 10 -10.21 -7.61 -15.75
CA ASP A 10 -9.90 -9.03 -15.99
C ASP A 10 -11.01 -9.78 -16.78
N GLU A 11 -11.95 -9.06 -17.38
CA GLU A 11 -12.94 -9.65 -18.27
C GLU A 11 -12.28 -10.30 -19.48
N SER A 12 -12.69 -11.50 -19.81
CA SER A 12 -12.10 -12.31 -20.89
C SER A 12 -12.25 -11.69 -22.30
N THR A 13 -13.18 -10.72 -22.44
CA THR A 13 -13.37 -9.98 -23.69
C THR A 13 -13.78 -8.55 -23.35
N PRO A 14 -12.81 -7.61 -23.22
CA PRO A 14 -13.12 -6.22 -22.98
C PRO A 14 -14.01 -5.63 -24.09
N ILE A 15 -15.02 -4.85 -23.72
CA ILE A 15 -15.88 -4.14 -24.66
C ILE A 15 -15.30 -2.73 -24.86
N PHE A 16 -14.82 -2.44 -26.06
CA PHE A 16 -14.28 -1.13 -26.41
C PHE A 16 -15.33 -0.23 -27.08
N SER A 17 -15.33 1.06 -26.75
CA SER A 17 -16.09 2.07 -27.46
C SER A 17 -15.61 2.21 -28.92
N SER A 18 -16.42 2.82 -29.79
CA SER A 18 -16.01 3.13 -31.16
C SER A 18 -14.74 3.95 -31.22
N GLU A 19 -14.60 4.93 -30.33
CA GLU A 19 -13.42 5.78 -30.22
C GLU A 19 -12.17 5.01 -29.88
N VAL A 20 -12.22 4.06 -28.93
CA VAL A 20 -11.09 3.18 -28.60
C VAL A 20 -10.76 2.29 -29.82
N LYS A 21 -11.76 1.73 -30.52
CA LYS A 21 -11.53 0.92 -31.71
C LYS A 21 -10.79 1.69 -32.80
N GLU A 22 -11.16 2.94 -33.04
CA GLU A 22 -10.44 3.80 -33.99
C GLU A 22 -8.95 3.96 -33.62
N ARG A 23 -8.62 4.04 -32.33
CA ARG A 23 -7.22 4.10 -31.87
C ARG A 23 -6.48 2.75 -32.07
N LEU A 24 -7.18 1.62 -31.94
CA LEU A 24 -6.61 0.31 -32.17
C LEU A 24 -6.33 0.04 -33.66
N GLU A 25 -7.14 0.60 -34.55
CA GLU A 25 -7.09 0.39 -36.00
C GLU A 25 -6.22 1.44 -36.74
N ALA A 26 -5.70 2.44 -36.01
CA ALA A 26 -4.90 3.51 -36.63
C ALA A 26 -3.59 2.97 -37.20
N ASP A 27 -3.17 3.51 -38.33
CA ASP A 27 -1.93 3.08 -39.01
C ASP A 27 -0.67 3.38 -38.17
N GLY A 28 0.26 2.42 -38.20
CA GLY A 28 1.55 2.59 -37.53
C GLY A 28 1.50 2.58 -35.99
N VAL A 29 0.42 2.08 -35.40
CA VAL A 29 0.30 1.97 -33.92
C VAL A 29 1.13 0.81 -33.40
N ARG A 30 1.89 1.04 -32.33
CA ARG A 30 2.50 0.01 -31.50
C ARG A 30 1.70 -0.21 -30.23
N PHE A 31 1.61 -1.46 -29.83
CA PHE A 31 0.85 -1.89 -28.65
C PHE A 31 1.78 -2.31 -27.54
N ALA A 32 1.42 -2.00 -26.30
CA ALA A 32 2.16 -2.45 -25.13
C ALA A 32 1.24 -2.80 -23.97
N GLY A 33 1.68 -3.73 -23.12
CA GLY A 33 0.96 -4.12 -21.91
C GLY A 33 1.70 -5.27 -21.22
N GLY A 34 1.22 -5.71 -20.06
CA GLY A 34 1.67 -6.97 -19.49
C GLY A 34 1.16 -8.16 -20.29
N GLU A 35 1.75 -9.34 -20.10
CA GLU A 35 1.35 -10.58 -20.79
C GLU A 35 -0.15 -10.87 -20.65
N ARG A 36 -0.67 -10.75 -19.43
CA ARG A 36 -2.11 -10.88 -19.16
C ARG A 36 -2.98 -9.90 -19.97
N HIS A 37 -2.54 -8.66 -20.14
CA HIS A 37 -3.26 -7.68 -20.97
C HIS A 37 -3.32 -8.12 -22.41
N ARG A 38 -2.22 -8.68 -22.94
CA ARG A 38 -2.18 -9.21 -24.30
C ARG A 38 -3.22 -10.31 -24.51
N GLU A 39 -3.26 -11.29 -23.60
CA GLU A 39 -4.23 -12.40 -23.67
C GLU A 39 -5.68 -11.90 -23.69
N LEU A 40 -6.01 -10.87 -22.92
CA LEU A 40 -7.36 -10.30 -22.84
C LEU A 40 -7.79 -9.54 -24.09
N VAL A 41 -6.86 -8.93 -24.82
CA VAL A 41 -7.18 -8.08 -25.97
C VAL A 41 -6.80 -8.68 -27.33
N GLU A 42 -6.13 -9.81 -27.37
CA GLU A 42 -5.55 -10.42 -28.58
C GLU A 42 -6.54 -10.53 -29.75
N THR A 43 -7.77 -10.93 -29.48
CA THR A 43 -8.81 -11.07 -30.49
C THR A 43 -9.34 -9.75 -31.05
N GLN A 44 -9.00 -8.62 -30.43
CA GLN A 44 -9.45 -7.28 -30.80
C GLN A 44 -8.34 -6.43 -31.41
N LEU A 45 -7.11 -6.95 -31.45
CA LEU A 45 -5.98 -6.28 -32.08
C LEU A 45 -5.93 -6.60 -33.59
N PRO A 46 -5.36 -5.69 -34.41
CA PRO A 46 -5.08 -6.00 -35.81
C PRO A 46 -4.17 -7.25 -35.94
N ALA A 47 -4.36 -8.02 -37.02
CA ALA A 47 -3.62 -9.27 -37.23
C ALA A 47 -2.09 -9.10 -37.29
N ASN A 48 -1.61 -7.91 -37.64
CA ASN A 48 -0.19 -7.54 -37.74
C ASN A 48 0.25 -6.62 -36.58
N ALA A 49 -0.49 -6.62 -35.44
CA ALA A 49 -0.19 -5.78 -34.29
C ALA A 49 1.21 -6.04 -33.73
N SER A 50 2.04 -5.00 -33.66
CA SER A 50 3.33 -5.06 -32.98
C SER A 50 3.13 -4.88 -31.49
N TRP A 51 3.47 -5.89 -30.69
CA TRP A 51 3.26 -5.90 -29.23
C TRP A 51 4.59 -5.90 -28.47
N THR A 52 4.69 -5.02 -27.46
CA THR A 52 5.80 -4.95 -26.50
C THR A 52 5.31 -5.33 -25.11
N ASN A 53 5.93 -6.33 -24.49
CA ASN A 53 5.63 -6.72 -23.12
C ASN A 53 6.24 -5.73 -22.13
N ILE A 54 5.40 -5.17 -21.28
CA ILE A 54 5.83 -4.32 -20.16
C ILE A 54 6.24 -5.20 -18.98
N THR A 55 7.52 -5.14 -18.62
CA THR A 55 8.12 -5.87 -17.51
C THR A 55 8.78 -4.91 -16.51
N VAL A 56 9.09 -5.40 -15.32
CA VAL A 56 9.89 -4.67 -14.33
C VAL A 56 11.32 -5.20 -14.38
N PRO A 57 12.33 -4.29 -14.54
CA PRO A 57 12.25 -2.83 -14.55
C PRO A 57 11.69 -2.24 -15.85
N LEU A 58 11.05 -1.09 -15.78
CA LEU A 58 10.41 -0.41 -16.94
C LEU A 58 11.40 0.19 -17.94
N ALA A 59 12.66 0.33 -17.57
CA ALA A 59 13.67 1.04 -18.38
C ALA A 59 13.78 0.55 -19.85
N PRO A 60 13.78 -0.77 -20.13
CA PRO A 60 13.83 -1.25 -21.53
C PRO A 60 12.61 -0.80 -22.35
N PHE A 61 11.41 -0.90 -21.79
CA PHE A 61 10.18 -0.45 -22.45
C PHE A 61 10.19 1.07 -22.73
N LEU A 62 10.59 1.87 -21.72
CA LEU A 62 10.69 3.32 -21.89
C LEU A 62 11.74 3.71 -22.95
N GLN A 63 12.81 2.95 -23.08
CA GLN A 63 13.82 3.15 -24.12
C GLN A 63 13.25 2.85 -25.51
N GLU A 64 12.54 1.76 -25.67
CA GLU A 64 11.87 1.40 -26.95
C GLU A 64 10.86 2.49 -27.35
N MET A 65 10.10 3.05 -26.39
CA MET A 65 9.19 4.16 -26.66
C MET A 65 9.91 5.43 -27.15
N ARG A 66 11.11 5.72 -26.64
CA ARG A 66 11.92 6.87 -27.10
C ARG A 66 12.46 6.69 -28.53
N GLU A 67 12.68 5.46 -28.94
CA GLU A 67 13.20 5.11 -30.28
C GLU A 67 12.09 5.14 -31.34
N TYR A 68 10.83 5.19 -30.94
CA TYR A 68 9.69 5.25 -31.86
C TYR A 68 8.77 6.43 -31.57
N ASP A 69 8.93 7.50 -32.32
CA ASP A 69 8.14 8.75 -32.19
C ASP A 69 6.76 8.67 -32.88
N GLY A 70 6.17 7.47 -32.95
CA GLY A 70 4.85 7.23 -33.52
C GLY A 70 3.75 7.20 -32.47
N ALA A 71 2.68 6.47 -32.80
CA ALA A 71 1.54 6.26 -31.93
C ALA A 71 1.71 4.99 -31.10
N TRP A 72 1.43 5.09 -29.81
CA TRP A 72 1.41 3.96 -28.88
C TRP A 72 0.04 3.79 -28.24
N VAL A 73 -0.42 2.56 -28.17
CA VAL A 73 -1.53 2.14 -27.32
C VAL A 73 -0.99 1.28 -26.19
N VAL A 74 -1.19 1.74 -24.96
CA VAL A 74 -0.71 1.04 -23.76
C VAL A 74 -1.90 0.57 -22.93
N PHE A 75 -1.98 -0.75 -22.74
CA PHE A 75 -3.00 -1.34 -21.89
C PHE A 75 -2.54 -1.39 -20.43
N ALA A 76 -3.43 -1.00 -19.54
CA ALA A 76 -3.20 -0.95 -18.10
C ALA A 76 -4.38 -1.58 -17.35
N SER A 77 -4.15 -2.08 -16.15
CA SER A 77 -5.24 -2.59 -15.30
C SER A 77 -6.05 -1.45 -14.72
N GLY A 78 -7.37 -1.50 -14.88
CA GLY A 78 -8.30 -0.55 -14.28
C GLY A 78 -8.13 0.89 -14.76
N ASP A 79 -7.97 1.82 -13.84
CA ASP A 79 -7.71 3.23 -14.15
C ASP A 79 -6.20 3.48 -14.28
N PRO A 80 -5.70 3.84 -15.49
CA PRO A 80 -4.28 4.08 -15.72
C PRO A 80 -3.64 5.17 -14.88
N LEU A 81 -4.43 6.11 -14.36
CA LEU A 81 -3.96 7.22 -13.52
C LEU A 81 -4.07 6.90 -12.03
N PHE A 82 -4.79 5.86 -11.65
CA PHE A 82 -4.94 5.46 -10.25
C PHE A 82 -3.81 4.50 -9.84
N PHE A 83 -2.68 5.04 -9.41
CA PHE A 83 -1.43 4.31 -9.12
C PHE A 83 -0.89 3.46 -10.27
N GLY A 84 -1.39 3.71 -11.49
CA GLY A 84 -1.09 2.96 -12.69
C GLY A 84 0.08 3.54 -13.50
N ILE A 85 0.42 2.83 -14.59
CA ILE A 85 1.52 3.16 -15.49
C ILE A 85 1.37 4.54 -16.16
N GLY A 86 0.13 5.03 -16.30
CA GLY A 86 -0.14 6.33 -16.91
C GLY A 86 0.58 7.50 -16.25
N ASN A 87 0.74 7.46 -14.92
CA ASN A 87 1.50 8.48 -14.20
C ASN A 87 3.00 8.45 -14.56
N THR A 88 3.56 7.26 -14.74
CA THR A 88 4.96 7.10 -15.16
C THR A 88 5.15 7.59 -16.57
N LEU A 89 4.29 7.20 -17.50
CA LEU A 89 4.39 7.60 -18.91
C LEU A 89 4.26 9.10 -19.08
N ARG A 90 3.32 9.76 -18.39
CA ARG A 90 3.20 11.21 -18.42
C ARG A 90 4.43 11.95 -17.90
N ARG A 91 5.10 11.40 -16.90
CA ARG A 91 6.35 11.99 -16.37
C ARG A 91 7.53 11.78 -17.31
N GLU A 92 7.64 10.61 -17.94
CA GLU A 92 8.75 10.26 -18.84
C GLU A 92 8.63 10.89 -20.24
N PHE A 93 7.40 11.19 -20.66
CA PHE A 93 7.08 11.79 -21.96
C PHE A 93 6.19 13.03 -21.80
N PRO A 94 6.72 14.13 -21.22
CA PRO A 94 5.94 15.33 -20.92
C PRO A 94 5.39 16.04 -22.17
N ASP A 95 6.04 15.88 -23.31
CA ASP A 95 5.66 16.49 -24.59
C ASP A 95 4.73 15.62 -25.44
N ALA A 96 4.39 14.42 -24.98
CA ALA A 96 3.48 13.52 -25.70
C ALA A 96 2.02 14.02 -25.59
N THR A 97 1.29 13.90 -26.69
CA THR A 97 -0.17 14.02 -26.66
C THR A 97 -0.75 12.77 -26.03
N VAL A 98 -1.39 12.88 -24.88
CA VAL A 98 -1.87 11.73 -24.10
C VAL A 98 -3.39 11.71 -24.04
N GLU A 99 -3.97 10.58 -24.41
CA GLU A 99 -5.39 10.25 -24.22
C GLU A 99 -5.51 9.08 -23.22
N VAL A 100 -6.51 9.13 -22.34
CA VAL A 100 -6.72 8.08 -21.33
C VAL A 100 -8.16 7.61 -21.38
N PHE A 101 -8.35 6.31 -21.54
CA PHE A 101 -9.64 5.63 -21.49
C PHE A 101 -9.66 4.72 -20.25
N PRO A 102 -10.16 5.21 -19.10
CA PRO A 102 -10.15 4.43 -17.87
C PRO A 102 -11.28 3.42 -17.83
N THR A 103 -11.11 2.37 -17.03
CA THR A 103 -12.19 1.54 -16.53
C THR A 103 -12.15 1.51 -15.00
N PHE A 104 -13.10 0.84 -14.36
CA PHE A 104 -13.10 0.70 -12.91
C PHE A 104 -11.82 0.02 -12.43
N ASN A 105 -11.15 0.61 -11.45
CA ASN A 105 -10.04 -0.05 -10.80
C ASN A 105 -10.53 -1.15 -9.85
N SER A 106 -9.62 -2.01 -9.40
CA SER A 106 -9.96 -3.16 -8.56
C SER A 106 -10.67 -2.77 -7.25
N LEU A 107 -10.31 -1.64 -6.64
CA LEU A 107 -10.97 -1.17 -5.42
C LEU A 107 -12.43 -0.75 -5.69
N GLN A 108 -12.68 -0.09 -6.81
CA GLN A 108 -14.06 0.26 -7.21
C GLN A 108 -14.89 -0.99 -7.49
N LEU A 109 -14.31 -1.97 -8.23
CA LEU A 109 -14.99 -3.25 -8.49
C LEU A 109 -15.34 -3.96 -7.19
N LEU A 110 -14.39 -4.06 -6.24
CA LEU A 110 -14.65 -4.68 -4.95
C LEU A 110 -15.73 -3.94 -4.16
N ALA A 111 -15.68 -2.61 -4.12
CA ALA A 111 -16.71 -1.81 -3.44
C ALA A 111 -18.11 -2.04 -4.03
N HIS A 112 -18.21 -2.13 -5.36
CA HIS A 112 -19.50 -2.42 -6.03
C HIS A 112 -20.04 -3.81 -5.67
N LYS A 113 -19.14 -4.83 -5.61
CA LYS A 113 -19.55 -6.20 -5.19
C LYS A 113 -20.02 -6.25 -3.74
N LEU A 114 -19.44 -5.43 -2.88
CA LEU A 114 -19.79 -5.34 -1.47
C LEU A 114 -20.96 -4.35 -1.20
N LEU A 115 -21.43 -3.62 -2.21
CA LEU A 115 -22.35 -2.47 -2.07
C LEU A 115 -21.85 -1.47 -1.02
N LEU A 116 -20.53 -1.26 -0.99
CA LEU A 116 -19.84 -0.46 0.00
C LEU A 116 -19.66 0.99 -0.50
N PRO A 117 -20.18 2.01 0.24
CA PRO A 117 -19.88 3.40 -0.06
C PRO A 117 -18.39 3.71 0.23
N TYR A 118 -17.61 3.90 -0.82
CA TYR A 118 -16.14 4.05 -0.71
C TYR A 118 -15.63 5.49 -0.84
N GLY A 119 -16.53 6.46 -0.98
CA GLY A 119 -16.14 7.87 -1.18
C GLY A 119 -15.33 8.50 -0.03
N THR A 120 -15.37 7.90 1.17
CA THR A 120 -14.60 8.32 2.35
C THR A 120 -13.45 7.37 2.68
N ALA A 121 -13.18 6.38 1.84
CA ALA A 121 -12.12 5.42 2.08
C ALA A 121 -10.74 6.07 1.98
N SER A 122 -9.88 5.78 2.95
CA SER A 122 -8.46 6.11 2.87
C SER A 122 -7.77 5.11 1.95
N VAL A 123 -7.27 5.58 0.81
CA VAL A 123 -6.63 4.71 -0.18
C VAL A 123 -5.15 4.55 0.14
N VAL A 124 -4.72 3.30 0.25
CA VAL A 124 -3.33 2.91 0.52
C VAL A 124 -2.84 1.98 -0.59
N THR A 125 -1.75 2.33 -1.23
CA THR A 125 -1.05 1.38 -2.09
C THR A 125 0.18 0.83 -1.38
N LEU A 126 0.26 -0.50 -1.29
CA LEU A 126 1.43 -1.22 -0.79
C LEU A 126 2.27 -1.82 -1.93
N THR A 127 1.81 -1.71 -3.17
CA THR A 127 2.50 -2.24 -4.36
C THR A 127 3.87 -1.59 -4.53
N GLY A 128 4.94 -2.32 -4.20
CA GLY A 128 6.31 -1.82 -4.22
C GLY A 128 6.58 -0.64 -3.27
N ARG A 129 5.74 -0.42 -2.26
CA ARG A 129 5.85 0.70 -1.32
C ARG A 129 5.98 0.21 0.12
N PRO A 130 6.58 1.02 1.01
CA PRO A 130 6.75 0.67 2.42
C PRO A 130 5.40 0.71 3.18
N TRP A 131 5.41 0.30 4.46
CA TRP A 131 4.22 0.16 5.30
C TRP A 131 3.63 1.48 5.83
N GLN A 132 4.37 2.58 5.77
CA GLN A 132 4.04 3.85 6.46
C GLN A 132 2.65 4.38 6.10
N ALA A 133 2.19 4.21 4.85
CA ALA A 133 0.86 4.65 4.46
C ALA A 133 -0.26 3.86 5.17
N LEU A 134 -0.09 2.54 5.32
CA LEU A 134 -1.02 1.71 6.08
C LEU A 134 -0.94 2.04 7.57
N ASP A 135 0.25 2.15 8.13
CA ASP A 135 0.46 2.52 9.52
C ASP A 135 -0.24 3.83 9.86
N LYS A 136 -0.11 4.84 8.97
CA LYS A 136 -0.79 6.12 9.13
C LYS A 136 -2.30 5.96 9.16
N ALA A 137 -2.87 5.21 8.22
CA ALA A 137 -4.31 5.01 8.16
C ALA A 137 -4.84 4.31 9.43
N LEU A 138 -4.08 3.36 9.98
CA LEU A 138 -4.42 2.65 11.21
C LEU A 138 -4.31 3.55 12.45
N VAL A 139 -3.20 4.29 12.60
CA VAL A 139 -2.98 5.21 13.73
C VAL A 139 -4.02 6.35 13.72
N ASP A 140 -4.35 6.88 12.54
CA ASP A 140 -5.37 7.91 12.36
C ASP A 140 -6.81 7.38 12.54
N ASN A 141 -6.99 6.10 12.88
CA ASN A 141 -8.31 5.46 13.06
C ASN A 141 -9.22 5.60 11.84
N GLN A 142 -8.70 5.43 10.64
CA GLN A 142 -9.52 5.47 9.44
C GLN A 142 -10.57 4.37 9.46
N LYS A 143 -11.85 4.76 9.31
CA LYS A 143 -12.99 3.84 9.39
C LYS A 143 -13.02 2.83 8.24
N LEU A 144 -12.54 3.24 7.09
CA LEU A 144 -12.48 2.42 5.90
C LEU A 144 -11.15 2.67 5.18
N ILE A 145 -10.35 1.62 5.01
CA ILE A 145 -9.06 1.67 4.33
C ILE A 145 -9.14 0.76 3.11
N ALA A 146 -8.90 1.32 1.94
CA ALA A 146 -8.81 0.58 0.67
C ALA A 146 -7.35 0.30 0.34
N VAL A 147 -6.97 -0.96 0.15
CA VAL A 147 -5.55 -1.35 0.03
C VAL A 147 -5.28 -2.07 -1.28
N LEU A 148 -4.32 -1.56 -2.05
CA LEU A 148 -3.71 -2.27 -3.16
C LEU A 148 -2.50 -3.07 -2.65
N THR A 149 -2.52 -4.38 -2.89
CA THR A 149 -1.53 -5.36 -2.42
C THR A 149 -0.46 -5.65 -3.46
N ASP A 150 0.55 -6.40 -3.09
CA ASP A 150 1.52 -7.02 -4.01
C ASP A 150 1.86 -8.48 -3.57
N LYS A 151 2.85 -9.09 -4.22
CA LYS A 151 3.26 -10.48 -3.93
C LYS A 151 3.99 -10.63 -2.57
N VAL A 152 4.44 -9.53 -1.97
CA VAL A 152 5.16 -9.50 -0.67
C VAL A 152 4.21 -9.03 0.43
N LYS A 153 3.50 -7.94 0.16
CA LYS A 153 2.48 -7.37 1.05
C LYS A 153 1.12 -7.93 0.70
N THR A 154 0.96 -9.19 1.07
CA THR A 154 -0.23 -10.02 0.86
C THR A 154 -1.28 -9.72 1.94
N PRO A 155 -2.55 -10.15 1.76
CA PRO A 155 -3.57 -10.08 2.80
C PRO A 155 -3.11 -10.68 4.14
N SER A 156 -2.37 -11.81 4.12
CA SER A 156 -1.82 -12.44 5.33
C SER A 156 -0.77 -11.57 6.03
N THR A 157 0.19 -11.00 5.28
CA THR A 157 1.23 -10.15 5.90
C THR A 157 0.65 -8.83 6.41
N ILE A 158 -0.41 -8.32 5.78
CA ILE A 158 -1.17 -7.16 6.26
C ILE A 158 -1.87 -7.51 7.59
N ALA A 159 -2.59 -8.63 7.65
CA ALA A 159 -3.25 -9.10 8.86
C ALA A 159 -2.24 -9.35 9.99
N GLN A 160 -1.11 -10.01 9.70
CA GLN A 160 -0.03 -10.24 10.66
C GLN A 160 0.51 -8.91 11.24
N ARG A 161 0.76 -7.92 10.37
CA ARG A 161 1.21 -6.60 10.83
C ARG A 161 0.17 -5.94 11.74
N MET A 162 -1.09 -5.94 11.33
CA MET A 162 -2.18 -5.35 12.10
C MET A 162 -2.31 -6.00 13.48
N LEU A 163 -2.32 -7.31 13.56
CA LEU A 163 -2.42 -8.06 14.82
C LEU A 163 -1.18 -7.87 15.71
N THR A 164 0.02 -7.78 15.11
CA THR A 164 1.26 -7.51 15.83
C THR A 164 1.17 -6.18 16.58
N PHE A 165 0.61 -5.15 15.96
CA PHE A 165 0.45 -3.83 16.57
C PHE A 165 -0.94 -3.59 17.17
N GLY A 166 -1.72 -4.66 17.43
CA GLY A 166 -2.96 -4.63 18.19
C GLY A 166 -4.15 -4.02 17.46
N TYR A 167 -4.18 -4.04 16.15
CA TYR A 167 -5.30 -3.57 15.32
C TYR A 167 -6.30 -4.68 14.98
N ALA A 168 -6.73 -5.46 15.99
CA ALA A 168 -7.73 -6.52 15.80
C ALA A 168 -9.17 -6.00 15.57
N ASN A 169 -9.35 -4.67 15.54
CA ASN A 169 -10.64 -4.01 15.43
C ASN A 169 -11.06 -3.69 13.99
N TYR A 170 -10.64 -4.50 13.03
CA TYR A 170 -10.99 -4.39 11.62
C TYR A 170 -11.44 -5.74 11.06
N THR A 171 -12.39 -5.69 10.14
CA THR A 171 -12.75 -6.81 9.26
C THR A 171 -12.09 -6.59 7.89
N MET A 172 -11.58 -7.64 7.27
CA MET A 172 -10.99 -7.62 5.94
C MET A 172 -11.99 -8.11 4.91
N PHE A 173 -12.27 -7.29 3.90
CA PHE A 173 -13.01 -7.67 2.69
C PHE A 173 -12.02 -7.80 1.54
N LEU A 174 -11.87 -8.99 1.01
CA LEU A 174 -10.88 -9.34 0.01
C LEU A 174 -11.53 -9.58 -1.34
N GLY A 175 -11.00 -8.96 -2.38
CA GLY A 175 -11.35 -9.21 -3.78
C GLY A 175 -10.17 -9.77 -4.55
N GLU A 176 -10.38 -10.89 -5.23
CA GLU A 176 -9.36 -11.64 -5.98
C GLU A 176 -9.83 -11.80 -7.42
N LYS A 177 -8.94 -11.57 -8.41
CA LYS A 177 -9.21 -11.67 -9.86
C LYS A 177 -10.54 -11.03 -10.29
N LEU A 178 -10.83 -9.86 -9.74
CA LEU A 178 -12.09 -9.16 -9.93
C LEU A 178 -12.37 -8.87 -11.41
N GLY A 179 -13.60 -9.17 -11.84
CA GLY A 179 -14.05 -9.06 -13.24
C GLY A 179 -13.75 -10.29 -14.09
N GLY A 180 -12.92 -11.24 -13.62
CA GLY A 180 -12.57 -12.46 -14.34
C GLY A 180 -13.43 -13.67 -13.96
N SER A 181 -13.26 -14.79 -14.69
CA SER A 181 -13.97 -16.05 -14.45
C SER A 181 -13.61 -16.72 -13.10
N GLU A 182 -12.47 -16.39 -12.53
CA GLU A 182 -12.01 -16.87 -11.23
C GLU A 182 -12.20 -15.83 -10.11
N GLU A 183 -13.12 -14.88 -10.32
CA GLU A 183 -13.42 -13.86 -9.33
C GLU A 183 -13.87 -14.47 -8.01
N ARG A 184 -13.25 -14.00 -6.91
CA ARG A 184 -13.62 -14.41 -5.57
C ARG A 184 -13.67 -13.20 -4.64
N VAL A 185 -14.77 -13.04 -3.91
CA VAL A 185 -14.95 -12.00 -2.89
C VAL A 185 -15.20 -12.67 -1.55
N ARG A 186 -14.45 -12.26 -0.53
CA ARG A 186 -14.52 -12.88 0.81
C ARG A 186 -14.49 -11.81 1.91
N GLU A 187 -15.22 -12.08 2.96
CA GLU A 187 -15.08 -11.43 4.25
C GLU A 187 -14.27 -12.33 5.18
N LEU A 188 -13.25 -11.80 5.82
CA LEU A 188 -12.34 -12.53 6.70
C LEU A 188 -12.08 -11.71 7.97
N SER A 189 -12.00 -12.38 9.11
CA SER A 189 -11.29 -11.83 10.27
C SER A 189 -9.79 -11.74 9.98
N LEU A 190 -9.07 -10.93 10.73
CA LEU A 190 -7.61 -10.85 10.56
C LEU A 190 -6.92 -12.16 10.93
N GLU A 191 -7.48 -12.92 11.88
CA GLU A 191 -6.99 -14.22 12.29
C GLU A 191 -7.17 -15.27 11.18
N GLU A 192 -8.32 -15.29 10.51
CA GLU A 192 -8.56 -16.17 9.35
C GLU A 192 -7.62 -15.80 8.19
N ALA A 193 -7.36 -14.52 7.98
CA ALA A 193 -6.46 -14.07 6.93
C ALA A 193 -5.00 -14.52 7.13
N LEU A 194 -4.56 -14.90 8.33
CA LEU A 194 -3.20 -15.42 8.56
C LEU A 194 -2.93 -16.74 7.84
N THR A 195 -3.94 -17.59 7.70
CA THR A 195 -3.81 -18.97 7.21
C THR A 195 -4.57 -19.23 5.91
N ALA A 196 -5.34 -18.27 5.42
CA ALA A 196 -6.10 -18.39 4.17
C ALA A 196 -5.16 -18.44 2.96
N ASP A 197 -5.58 -19.16 1.92
CA ASP A 197 -4.97 -19.11 0.60
C ASP A 197 -5.42 -17.85 -0.16
N PHE A 198 -4.56 -17.31 -1.00
CA PHE A 198 -4.83 -16.10 -1.76
C PHE A 198 -4.45 -16.25 -3.23
N ILE A 199 -5.32 -15.71 -4.10
CA ILE A 199 -5.08 -15.67 -5.54
C ILE A 199 -4.69 -14.23 -5.94
N HIS A 200 -3.72 -14.09 -6.80
CA HIS A 200 -3.33 -12.81 -7.39
C HIS A 200 -3.92 -12.62 -8.79
N PRO A 201 -4.22 -11.38 -9.19
CA PRO A 201 -4.13 -10.14 -8.41
C PRO A 201 -5.26 -10.05 -7.37
N ASN A 202 -5.00 -9.33 -6.27
CA ASN A 202 -6.02 -9.07 -5.25
C ASN A 202 -5.91 -7.65 -4.68
N CYS A 203 -6.99 -7.19 -4.08
CA CYS A 203 -7.06 -5.95 -3.32
C CYS A 203 -8.03 -6.14 -2.14
N LEU A 204 -8.03 -5.24 -1.18
CA LEU A 204 -8.89 -5.40 -0.01
C LEU A 204 -9.40 -4.07 0.56
N TYR A 205 -10.48 -4.16 1.30
CA TYR A 205 -10.92 -3.14 2.24
C TYR A 205 -10.74 -3.64 3.67
N LEU A 206 -10.32 -2.71 4.54
CA LEU A 206 -10.31 -2.91 5.99
C LEU A 206 -11.39 -1.99 6.56
N GLN A 207 -12.42 -2.57 7.14
CA GLN A 207 -13.51 -1.84 7.77
C GLN A 207 -13.37 -1.90 9.28
N GLN A 208 -13.34 -0.73 9.92
CA GLN A 208 -13.19 -0.63 11.36
C GLN A 208 -14.49 -1.02 12.07
N ASN A 209 -14.39 -1.96 13.03
CA ASN A 209 -15.52 -2.44 13.85
C ASN A 209 -15.67 -1.65 15.14
N ALA A 210 -14.56 -1.13 15.68
CA ALA A 210 -14.52 -0.33 16.90
C ALA A 210 -13.39 0.69 16.85
N THR A 211 -13.64 1.89 17.34
CA THR A 211 -12.61 2.94 17.46
C THR A 211 -11.60 2.62 18.54
N ARG A 212 -10.34 2.96 18.29
CA ARG A 212 -9.29 2.98 19.31
C ARG A 212 -9.08 4.41 19.80
N PRO A 213 -8.74 4.65 21.08
CA PRO A 213 -8.38 5.98 21.54
C PRO A 213 -7.10 6.46 20.84
N ILE A 214 -7.14 7.63 20.22
CA ILE A 214 -5.93 8.34 19.78
C ILE A 214 -5.33 9.02 21.01
N ARG A 215 -4.07 8.71 21.33
CA ARG A 215 -3.42 9.23 22.54
C ARG A 215 -2.17 10.03 22.18
N GLN A 216 -2.04 11.18 22.82
CA GLN A 216 -0.81 11.95 22.90
C GLN A 216 -0.59 12.29 24.37
N GLY A 217 0.64 12.20 24.85
CA GLY A 217 0.93 12.37 26.27
C GLY A 217 0.48 11.16 27.08
N ILE A 218 0.98 9.98 26.74
CA ILE A 218 0.64 8.74 27.44
C ILE A 218 1.22 8.77 28.85
N PRO A 219 0.40 8.61 29.91
CA PRO A 219 0.87 8.55 31.28
C PRO A 219 1.93 7.46 31.49
N ASP A 220 2.95 7.75 32.28
CA ASP A 220 4.05 6.79 32.54
C ASP A 220 3.54 5.46 33.10
N ALA A 221 2.50 5.50 33.95
CA ALA A 221 1.91 4.30 34.56
C ALA A 221 1.22 3.37 33.58
N GLU A 222 0.94 3.82 32.34
CA GLU A 222 0.32 2.97 31.34
C GLU A 222 1.33 2.10 30.57
N PHE A 223 2.62 2.41 30.65
CA PHE A 223 3.67 1.60 30.03
C PHE A 223 4.07 0.41 30.90
N GLN A 224 4.28 -0.72 30.27
CA GLN A 224 5.04 -1.80 30.89
C GLN A 224 6.50 -1.35 31.05
N THR A 225 7.07 -1.63 32.23
CA THR A 225 8.43 -1.25 32.59
C THR A 225 9.28 -2.48 32.93
N LEU A 226 10.59 -2.31 32.98
CA LEU A 226 11.52 -3.34 33.46
C LEU A 226 11.20 -3.71 34.90
N GLU A 227 11.22 -5.02 35.19
CA GLU A 227 10.98 -5.53 36.54
C GLU A 227 11.98 -4.91 37.54
N GLY A 228 11.46 -4.49 38.68
CA GLY A 228 12.25 -3.78 39.71
C GLY A 228 12.75 -2.38 39.32
N ARG A 229 12.48 -1.90 38.10
CA ARG A 229 13.00 -0.62 37.58
C ARG A 229 11.91 0.30 37.00
N PRO A 230 10.79 0.58 37.69
CA PRO A 230 9.66 1.34 37.13
C PRO A 230 9.99 2.80 36.77
N LYS A 231 11.13 3.30 37.26
CA LYS A 231 11.60 4.67 36.96
C LYS A 231 12.49 4.74 35.71
N MET A 232 12.88 3.59 35.15
CA MET A 232 13.81 3.51 34.01
C MET A 232 13.07 3.75 32.69
N MET A 233 12.50 4.94 32.55
CA MET A 233 11.88 5.45 31.32
C MET A 233 11.87 6.98 31.34
N THR A 234 11.91 7.60 30.18
CA THR A 234 11.75 9.05 30.04
C THR A 234 10.35 9.47 30.43
N LYS A 235 10.24 10.40 31.37
CA LYS A 235 8.98 10.88 31.92
C LYS A 235 8.14 11.62 30.86
N MET A 236 6.81 11.52 30.93
CA MET A 236 5.87 12.05 29.93
C MET A 236 6.21 13.50 29.54
N ALA A 237 6.37 14.41 30.49
CA ALA A 237 6.67 15.80 30.19
C ALA A 237 8.00 15.98 29.43
N VAL A 238 9.03 15.20 29.80
CA VAL A 238 10.34 15.23 29.14
C VAL A 238 10.22 14.60 27.74
N ARG A 239 9.51 13.47 27.58
CA ARG A 239 9.25 12.86 26.28
C ARG A 239 8.63 13.85 25.31
N LEU A 240 7.54 14.47 25.70
CA LEU A 240 6.81 15.43 24.85
C LEU A 240 7.66 16.65 24.50
N ALA A 241 8.39 17.20 25.47
CA ALA A 241 9.30 18.32 25.23
C ALA A 241 10.43 17.95 24.26
N SER A 242 11.01 16.75 24.40
CA SER A 242 12.05 16.25 23.51
C SER A 242 11.55 16.06 22.09
N LEU A 243 10.37 15.43 21.91
CA LEU A 243 9.77 15.20 20.60
C LEU A 243 9.40 16.54 19.91
N ALA A 244 8.92 17.51 20.67
CA ALA A 244 8.65 18.86 20.18
C ALA A 244 9.95 19.58 19.75
N ALA A 245 11.00 19.50 20.57
CA ALA A 245 12.30 20.11 20.27
C ALA A 245 12.98 19.49 19.04
N MET A 246 12.78 18.19 18.79
CA MET A 246 13.24 17.49 17.59
C MET A 246 12.42 17.79 16.34
N ASP A 247 11.32 18.53 16.46
CA ASP A 247 10.39 18.81 15.37
C ASP A 247 9.91 17.52 14.65
N ILE A 248 9.50 16.53 15.45
CA ILE A 248 9.25 15.16 14.99
C ILE A 248 8.19 15.07 13.89
N ARG A 249 7.27 16.02 13.80
CA ARG A 249 6.21 16.05 12.78
C ARG A 249 6.75 16.27 11.36
N ASN A 250 7.93 16.88 11.25
CA ASN A 250 8.59 17.19 9.99
C ASN A 250 9.78 16.26 9.69
N ARG A 251 9.94 15.18 10.47
CA ARG A 251 10.98 14.16 10.25
C ARG A 251 10.42 12.96 9.51
N SER A 252 11.29 12.27 8.78
CA SER A 252 10.97 11.02 8.08
C SER A 252 11.50 9.78 8.79
N VAL A 253 12.57 9.91 9.59
CA VAL A 253 13.22 8.79 10.31
C VAL A 253 13.54 9.23 11.73
N LEU A 254 13.35 8.32 12.70
CA LEU A 254 13.82 8.45 14.09
C LEU A 254 14.60 7.21 14.50
N TRP A 255 15.77 7.41 15.06
CA TRP A 255 16.54 6.39 15.77
C TRP A 255 16.49 6.69 17.27
N ASP A 256 15.87 5.80 18.03
CA ASP A 256 15.78 5.85 19.50
C ASP A 256 16.78 4.85 20.08
N VAL A 257 17.95 5.35 20.45
CA VAL A 257 19.06 4.53 20.96
C VAL A 257 19.01 4.47 22.49
N GLY A 258 18.88 3.25 23.03
CA GLY A 258 18.58 3.04 24.45
C GLY A 258 17.07 3.14 24.72
N ALA A 259 16.26 2.58 23.86
CA ALA A 259 14.80 2.72 23.84
C ALA A 259 14.13 2.22 25.15
N CYS A 260 14.74 1.29 25.87
CA CYS A 260 14.28 0.73 27.14
C CYS A 260 12.83 0.19 27.05
N THR A 261 11.82 1.00 27.34
CA THR A 261 10.40 0.66 27.27
C THR A 261 9.75 1.00 25.92
N GLY A 262 10.49 1.63 24.99
CA GLY A 262 10.00 2.14 23.73
C GLY A 262 9.12 3.40 23.84
N SER A 263 9.08 4.03 25.00
CA SER A 263 8.11 5.12 25.26
C SER A 263 8.30 6.34 24.35
N ILE A 264 9.54 6.72 24.02
CA ILE A 264 9.85 7.82 23.07
C ILE A 264 9.45 7.40 21.67
N SER A 265 9.86 6.22 21.21
CA SER A 265 9.54 5.66 19.92
C SER A 265 8.03 5.60 19.66
N ILE A 266 7.27 5.13 20.65
CA ILE A 266 5.81 4.99 20.57
C ILE A 266 5.14 6.36 20.47
N GLU A 267 5.48 7.31 21.33
CA GLU A 267 4.93 8.68 21.26
C GLU A 267 5.30 9.36 19.94
N ALA A 268 6.53 9.19 19.46
CA ALA A 268 6.98 9.72 18.17
C ALA A 268 6.13 9.18 17.01
N LYS A 269 5.91 7.86 16.97
CA LYS A 269 5.08 7.21 15.95
C LYS A 269 3.64 7.68 15.97
N LEU A 270 3.06 7.86 17.16
CA LEU A 270 1.69 8.37 17.30
C LEU A 270 1.57 9.86 16.94
N MET A 271 2.64 10.66 17.14
CA MET A 271 2.68 12.07 16.74
C MET A 271 2.88 12.25 15.23
N ASN A 272 3.65 11.38 14.61
CA ASN A 272 3.89 11.36 13.17
C ASN A 272 3.79 9.91 12.65
N PRO A 273 2.61 9.47 12.22
CA PRO A 273 2.42 8.08 11.76
C PRO A 273 3.19 7.70 10.50
N LEU A 274 3.68 8.68 9.72
CA LEU A 274 4.54 8.43 8.55
C LEU A 274 6.02 8.23 8.93
N LEU A 275 6.40 8.56 10.18
CA LEU A 275 7.77 8.43 10.67
C LEU A 275 8.23 6.97 10.62
N ASP A 276 9.41 6.74 10.07
CA ASP A 276 10.09 5.46 10.17
C ASP A 276 10.88 5.41 11.48
N VAL A 277 10.40 4.58 12.41
CA VAL A 277 10.93 4.54 13.78
C VAL A 277 11.73 3.28 14.00
N HIS A 278 12.99 3.45 14.36
CA HIS A 278 13.92 2.37 14.72
C HIS A 278 14.32 2.51 16.19
N SER A 279 13.95 1.53 17.00
CA SER A 279 14.28 1.46 18.43
C SER A 279 15.42 0.48 18.64
N PHE A 280 16.51 0.91 19.26
CA PHE A 280 17.68 0.11 19.56
C PHE A 280 17.82 -0.06 21.08
N GLU A 281 18.03 -1.29 21.56
CA GLU A 281 18.23 -1.53 22.98
C GLU A 281 19.08 -2.79 23.20
N VAL A 282 20.07 -2.65 24.05
CA VAL A 282 21.02 -3.72 24.37
C VAL A 282 20.43 -4.76 25.35
N ARG A 283 19.44 -4.37 26.16
CA ARG A 283 18.84 -5.25 27.17
C ARG A 283 17.85 -6.19 26.53
N GLU A 284 18.08 -7.48 26.66
CA GLU A 284 17.23 -8.53 26.11
C GLU A 284 15.80 -8.46 26.64
N GLU A 285 15.65 -8.19 27.96
CA GLU A 285 14.35 -8.07 28.63
C GLU A 285 13.46 -6.94 28.06
N SER A 286 14.05 -5.94 27.43
CA SER A 286 13.31 -4.85 26.79
C SER A 286 12.57 -5.27 25.53
N THR A 287 12.96 -6.34 24.86
CA THR A 287 12.34 -6.82 23.61
C THR A 287 10.85 -7.09 23.81
N ALA A 288 10.50 -7.87 24.81
CA ALA A 288 9.09 -8.21 25.10
C ALA A 288 8.31 -6.98 25.58
N ILE A 289 8.94 -6.07 26.33
CA ILE A 289 8.32 -4.86 26.87
C ILE A 289 7.99 -3.87 25.75
N VAL A 290 8.94 -3.61 24.85
CA VAL A 290 8.74 -2.71 23.71
C VAL A 290 7.64 -3.26 22.81
N ALA A 291 7.65 -4.57 22.50
CA ALA A 291 6.62 -5.21 21.69
C ALA A 291 5.23 -5.10 22.34
N ALA A 292 5.12 -5.35 23.63
CA ALA A 292 3.85 -5.25 24.38
C ALA A 292 3.32 -3.81 24.41
N ASN A 293 4.20 -2.83 24.65
CA ASN A 293 3.83 -1.40 24.65
C ASN A 293 3.44 -0.95 23.24
N ALA A 294 4.21 -1.27 22.21
CA ALA A 294 3.91 -0.94 20.83
C ALA A 294 2.54 -1.51 20.40
N ARG A 295 2.26 -2.77 20.76
CA ARG A 295 0.95 -3.41 20.52
C ARG A 295 -0.18 -2.72 21.29
N LYS A 296 0.01 -2.41 22.56
CA LYS A 296 -0.99 -1.76 23.42
C LYS A 296 -1.41 -0.42 22.85
N PHE A 297 -0.45 0.38 22.40
CA PHE A 297 -0.70 1.74 21.92
C PHE A 297 -0.91 1.82 20.40
N GLY A 298 -0.69 0.74 19.66
CA GLY A 298 -0.86 0.71 18.21
C GLY A 298 0.19 1.55 17.49
N ALA A 299 1.45 1.43 17.89
CA ALA A 299 2.57 2.18 17.34
C ALA A 299 3.51 1.26 16.54
N PRO A 300 3.31 1.10 15.22
CA PRO A 300 4.21 0.30 14.39
C PRO A 300 5.62 0.89 14.36
N LEU A 301 6.59 0.11 14.82
CA LEU A 301 8.00 0.49 14.85
C LEU A 301 8.89 -0.72 14.54
N SER A 302 10.16 -0.48 14.19
CA SER A 302 11.19 -1.49 14.03
C SER A 302 12.05 -1.55 15.31
N TYR A 303 12.13 -2.74 15.92
CA TYR A 303 12.97 -2.95 17.10
C TYR A 303 14.22 -3.73 16.76
N HIS A 304 15.34 -3.28 17.28
CA HIS A 304 16.66 -3.86 17.08
C HIS A 304 17.28 -4.16 18.45
N GLY A 305 17.36 -5.44 18.81
CA GLY A 305 18.04 -5.90 20.02
C GLY A 305 19.54 -6.02 19.80
N GLY A 306 20.32 -5.64 20.80
CA GLY A 306 21.78 -5.72 20.76
C GLY A 306 22.48 -4.35 20.77
N ASP A 307 23.78 -4.36 20.57
CA ASP A 307 24.60 -3.13 20.55
C ASP A 307 24.32 -2.34 19.26
N PHE A 308 24.05 -1.06 19.40
CA PHE A 308 23.84 -0.13 18.28
C PHE A 308 25.02 -0.08 17.30
N GLY A 309 26.25 -0.26 17.79
CA GLY A 309 27.47 -0.27 16.96
C GLY A 309 27.63 -1.52 16.08
N GLY A 310 26.81 -2.54 16.27
CA GLY A 310 26.83 -3.81 15.52
C GLY A 310 25.58 -4.08 14.66
N ALA A 311 24.68 -3.10 14.56
CA ALA A 311 23.40 -3.22 13.85
C ALA A 311 23.46 -2.68 12.41
#